data_ad5c1452023d55bcf25f47856f896aae
#
_entry.id   ad5c1452023d55bcf25f47856f896aae
#
_cell.length_a   1.000
_cell.length_b   1.000
_cell.length_c   1.000
_cell.angle_alpha   90.00
_cell.angle_beta   90.00
_cell.angle_gamma   90.00
#
_symmetry.space_group_name_H-M   'P 1'
#
loop_
_entity.id
_entity.type
_entity.pdbx_description
1 polymer ?
#
loop_
_entity_poly.entity_id
_entity_poly.type
_entity_poly.pdbx_seq_one_letter_code
_entity_poly.pdbx_strand_id
1 'polypeptide(L)'
;IHPSDLDPDLCRQIRASILLAGPMLARSGELILPPPGGDVIGRRRVDTHILALNKLGALFSYNDCFHFSAPQLKGAEILLDEASVTATENTIMAAVKAEGRTIIRNAASEPHIQQLCQFLNLLGADIKNIGSNTLIIDGVKELHGGEFTIGPDYLEVISFVGAAVVTRGEIR
;
A
#
# COMPACT_ATOMS: atom_id res chain seq x y z
N ILE A 1 -15.66 0.71 8.71
CA ILE A 1 -14.64 1.41 9.52
C ILE A 1 -14.68 2.87 9.09
N HIS A 2 -14.88 3.77 10.02
CA HIS A 2 -14.79 5.21 9.80
C HIS A 2 -13.40 5.70 10.25
N PRO A 3 -12.84 6.80 9.70
CA PRO A 3 -11.55 7.35 10.16
C PRO A 3 -11.45 7.58 11.67
N SER A 4 -12.58 7.92 12.33
CA SER A 4 -12.67 8.10 13.77
C SER A 4 -12.60 6.81 14.59
N ASP A 5 -12.72 5.65 13.95
CA ASP A 5 -12.76 4.35 14.65
C ASP A 5 -11.35 3.76 14.84
N LEU A 6 -10.32 4.42 14.28
CA LEU A 6 -8.94 3.98 14.39
C LEU A 6 -8.40 4.26 15.79
N ASP A 7 -7.93 3.20 16.45
CA ASP A 7 -7.25 3.32 17.74
C ASP A 7 -5.83 3.92 17.53
N PRO A 8 -5.57 5.13 18.04
CA PRO A 8 -4.29 5.79 17.83
C PRO A 8 -3.12 5.07 18.50
N ASP A 9 -3.36 4.37 19.60
CA ASP A 9 -2.30 3.67 20.33
C ASP A 9 -1.89 2.39 19.59
N LEU A 10 -2.83 1.67 18.99
CA LEU A 10 -2.52 0.55 18.10
C LEU A 10 -1.80 1.03 16.84
N CYS A 11 -2.22 2.14 16.26
CA CYS A 11 -1.55 2.70 15.08
C CYS A 11 -0.09 3.11 15.36
N ARG A 12 0.22 3.56 16.58
CA ARG A 12 1.60 3.88 16.99
C ARG A 12 2.48 2.65 17.23
N GLN A 13 1.91 1.48 17.41
CA GLN A 13 2.67 0.26 17.68
C GLN A 13 3.22 -0.41 16.42
N ILE A 14 2.59 -0.20 15.27
CA ILE A 14 2.96 -0.91 14.04
C ILE A 14 3.24 0.05 12.88
N ARG A 15 4.28 -0.25 12.11
CA ARG A 15 4.61 0.51 10.91
C ARG A 15 3.53 0.38 9.83
N ALA A 16 2.91 -0.78 9.73
CA ALA A 16 1.89 -1.07 8.72
C ALA A 16 0.64 -0.19 8.84
N SER A 17 0.46 0.57 9.95
CA SER A 17 -0.64 1.53 10.08
C SER A 17 -0.68 2.56 8.96
N ILE A 18 0.47 2.90 8.35
CA ILE A 18 0.52 3.81 7.18
C ILE A 18 -0.25 3.25 5.98
N LEU A 19 -0.40 1.93 5.85
CA LEU A 19 -1.15 1.30 4.76
C LEU A 19 -2.65 1.60 4.80
N LEU A 20 -3.15 2.15 5.90
CA LEU A 20 -4.51 2.65 5.98
C LEU A 20 -4.74 3.90 5.13
N ALA A 21 -3.69 4.63 4.75
CA ALA A 21 -3.83 5.92 4.07
C ALA A 21 -4.51 5.77 2.69
N GLY A 22 -4.06 4.85 1.85
CA GLY A 22 -4.65 4.61 0.53
C GLY A 22 -6.14 4.24 0.58
N PRO A 23 -6.49 3.13 1.26
CA PRO A 23 -7.88 2.66 1.31
C PRO A 23 -8.82 3.61 2.06
N MET A 24 -8.38 4.32 3.09
CA MET A 24 -9.23 5.28 3.81
C MET A 24 -9.51 6.52 2.96
N LEU A 25 -8.51 7.06 2.26
CA LEU A 25 -8.73 8.14 1.30
C LEU A 25 -9.70 7.72 0.19
N ALA A 26 -9.52 6.53 -0.37
CA ALA A 26 -10.37 5.99 -1.41
C ALA A 26 -11.84 5.77 -0.94
N ARG A 27 -12.04 5.47 0.34
CA ARG A 27 -13.35 5.13 0.92
C ARG A 27 -14.04 6.32 1.58
N SER A 28 -13.29 7.11 2.36
CA SER A 28 -13.85 8.14 3.25
C SER A 28 -13.42 9.56 2.85
N GLY A 29 -12.44 9.70 1.97
CA GLY A 29 -11.91 10.99 1.57
C GLY A 29 -11.01 11.65 2.60
N GLU A 30 -10.82 11.04 3.77
CA GLU A 30 -9.99 11.59 4.85
C GLU A 30 -9.38 10.50 5.72
N LEU A 31 -8.26 10.85 6.36
CA LEU A 31 -7.62 10.05 7.39
C LEU A 31 -6.82 10.95 8.33
N ILE A 32 -6.98 10.72 9.63
CA ILE A 32 -6.08 11.24 10.67
C ILE A 32 -5.36 10.05 11.27
N LEU A 33 -4.03 10.03 11.13
CA LEU A 33 -3.20 8.91 11.57
C LEU A 33 -2.02 9.44 12.41
N PRO A 34 -1.81 8.93 13.63
CA PRO A 34 -0.58 9.24 14.35
C PRO A 34 0.65 8.73 13.58
N PRO A 35 1.84 9.30 13.79
CA PRO A 35 3.05 8.79 13.17
C PRO A 35 3.17 7.27 13.36
N PRO A 36 3.36 6.50 12.27
CA PRO A 36 3.44 5.04 12.35
C PRO A 36 4.63 4.60 13.20
N GLY A 37 4.41 3.68 14.11
CA GLY A 37 5.43 3.14 14.99
C GLY A 37 6.23 1.99 14.39
N GLY A 38 6.43 0.93 15.18
CA GLY A 38 7.20 -0.26 14.85
C GLY A 38 8.67 -0.14 15.23
N ASP A 39 9.48 -1.13 14.85
CA ASP A 39 10.89 -1.24 15.24
C ASP A 39 11.74 -0.04 14.78
N VAL A 40 12.62 0.42 15.66
CA VAL A 40 13.56 1.50 15.39
C VAL A 40 14.81 0.92 14.71
N ILE A 41 14.72 0.64 13.42
CA ILE A 41 15.79 0.06 12.59
C ILE A 41 16.44 1.09 11.66
N GLY A 42 16.37 2.37 12.03
CA GLY A 42 16.91 3.48 11.25
C GLY A 42 15.83 4.45 10.77
N ARG A 43 16.23 5.37 9.87
CA ARG A 43 15.31 6.37 9.33
C ARG A 43 14.34 5.73 8.33
N ARG A 44 13.10 5.58 8.71
CA ARG A 44 12.03 4.99 7.88
C ARG A 44 11.13 6.11 7.35
N ARG A 45 11.42 6.53 6.13
CA ARG A 45 10.70 7.62 5.44
C ARG A 45 9.24 7.22 5.15
N VAL A 46 8.36 8.21 5.12
CA VAL A 46 6.97 8.12 4.64
C VAL A 46 6.71 9.07 3.46
N ASP A 47 7.74 9.77 3.03
CA ASP A 47 7.68 10.83 2.02
C ASP A 47 7.16 10.30 0.69
N THR A 48 7.56 9.07 0.29
CA THR A 48 7.10 8.41 -0.94
C THR A 48 5.60 8.16 -0.91
N HIS A 49 5.03 7.80 0.26
CA HIS A 49 3.57 7.69 0.41
C HIS A 49 2.89 9.04 0.19
N ILE A 50 3.40 10.10 0.83
CA ILE A 50 2.85 11.45 0.73
C ILE A 50 2.95 11.95 -0.71
N LEU A 51 4.11 11.76 -1.36
CA LEU A 51 4.32 12.11 -2.76
C LEU A 51 3.27 11.46 -3.66
N ALA A 52 3.08 10.15 -3.53
CA ALA A 52 2.16 9.40 -4.37
C ALA A 52 0.70 9.82 -4.15
N LEU A 53 0.26 9.93 -2.90
CA LEU A 53 -1.11 10.33 -2.57
C LEU A 53 -1.40 11.78 -2.98
N ASN A 54 -0.41 12.69 -2.84
CA ASN A 54 -0.55 14.07 -3.33
C ASN A 54 -0.70 14.12 -4.86
N LYS A 55 0.00 13.25 -5.60
CA LYS A 55 -0.16 13.16 -7.06
C LYS A 55 -1.57 12.69 -7.45
N LEU A 56 -2.21 11.86 -6.63
CA LEU A 56 -3.61 11.48 -6.80
C LEU A 56 -4.61 12.57 -6.34
N GLY A 57 -4.12 13.71 -5.87
CA GLY A 57 -4.94 14.85 -5.45
C GLY A 57 -5.25 14.91 -3.96
N ALA A 58 -4.64 14.06 -3.14
CA ALA A 58 -4.76 14.18 -1.69
C ALA A 58 -3.96 15.38 -1.17
N LEU A 59 -4.50 16.06 -0.17
CA LEU A 59 -3.80 17.08 0.60
C LEU A 59 -3.22 16.43 1.85
N PHE A 60 -2.01 16.83 2.22
CA PHE A 60 -1.33 16.35 3.41
C PHE A 60 -0.95 17.52 4.31
N SER A 61 -1.17 17.37 5.60
CA SER A 61 -0.62 18.24 6.63
C SER A 61 -0.18 17.44 7.87
N TYR A 62 0.73 17.99 8.62
CA TYR A 62 1.22 17.39 9.86
C TYR A 62 1.03 18.36 11.03
N ASN A 63 0.32 17.89 12.05
CA ASN A 63 0.15 18.55 13.32
C ASN A 63 0.00 17.46 14.39
N ASP A 64 1.12 16.98 14.92
CA ASP A 64 1.23 15.80 15.80
C ASP A 64 0.67 14.49 15.21
N CYS A 65 -0.19 14.57 14.21
CA CYS A 65 -0.72 13.48 13.41
C CYS A 65 -0.59 13.78 11.92
N PHE A 66 -0.59 12.76 11.10
CA PHE A 66 -0.72 12.85 9.66
C PHE A 66 -2.19 13.08 9.31
N HIS A 67 -2.47 14.19 8.65
CA HIS A 67 -3.79 14.50 8.14
C HIS A 67 -3.76 14.37 6.62
N PHE A 68 -4.52 13.44 6.10
CA PHE A 68 -4.75 13.28 4.68
C PHE A 68 -6.21 13.60 4.37
N SER A 69 -6.45 14.36 3.30
CA SER A 69 -7.80 14.63 2.81
C SER A 69 -7.82 14.66 1.29
N ALA A 70 -8.84 14.08 0.70
CA ALA A 70 -9.07 14.10 -0.73
C ALA A 70 -10.57 14.08 -1.00
N PRO A 71 -11.20 15.19 -1.42
CA PRO A 71 -12.62 15.17 -1.80
C PRO A 71 -12.89 14.16 -2.92
N GLN A 72 -11.92 14.00 -3.81
CA GLN A 72 -11.93 13.03 -4.90
C GLN A 72 -10.50 12.74 -5.34
N LEU A 73 -10.15 11.45 -5.39
CA LEU A 73 -8.89 11.01 -5.96
C LEU A 73 -8.99 11.02 -7.50
N LYS A 74 -7.91 11.45 -8.15
CA LYS A 74 -7.80 11.51 -9.62
C LYS A 74 -6.58 10.75 -10.09
N GLY A 75 -6.75 9.99 -11.16
CA GLY A 75 -5.66 9.29 -11.81
C GLY A 75 -4.55 10.23 -12.27
N ALA A 76 -3.31 9.79 -12.15
CA ALA A 76 -2.12 10.57 -12.46
C ALA A 76 -0.96 9.68 -12.92
N GLU A 77 0.02 10.27 -13.58
CA GLU A 77 1.31 9.63 -13.79
C GLU A 77 2.23 9.95 -12.59
N ILE A 78 2.67 8.90 -11.90
CA ILE A 78 3.42 8.97 -10.65
C ILE A 78 4.75 8.25 -10.84
N LEU A 79 5.86 8.95 -10.64
CA LEU A 79 7.17 8.34 -10.47
C LEU A 79 7.47 8.30 -8.96
N LEU A 80 7.57 7.09 -8.41
CA LEU A 80 8.00 6.92 -7.01
C LEU A 80 9.50 7.21 -6.91
N ASP A 81 9.91 8.00 -5.94
CA ASP A 81 11.30 8.38 -5.72
C ASP A 81 12.16 7.23 -5.19
N GLU A 82 11.51 6.20 -4.66
CA GLU A 82 12.10 4.90 -4.35
C GLU A 82 11.10 3.78 -4.67
N ALA A 83 11.59 2.57 -4.95
CA ALA A 83 10.75 1.38 -5.14
C ALA A 83 10.26 0.85 -3.78
N SER A 84 9.54 1.69 -3.05
CA SER A 84 8.98 1.37 -1.75
C SER A 84 7.81 0.42 -1.88
N VAL A 85 7.87 -0.72 -1.19
CA VAL A 85 6.80 -1.72 -1.14
C VAL A 85 5.52 -1.09 -0.63
N THR A 86 5.53 -0.55 0.59
CA THR A 86 4.33 -0.02 1.24
C THR A 86 3.78 1.24 0.57
N ALA A 87 4.64 2.07 -0.03
CA ALA A 87 4.15 3.22 -0.80
C ALA A 87 3.49 2.76 -2.11
N THR A 88 4.02 1.71 -2.76
CA THR A 88 3.38 1.10 -3.93
C THR A 88 2.01 0.54 -3.55
N GLU A 89 1.90 -0.22 -2.46
CA GLU A 89 0.63 -0.76 -1.96
C GLU A 89 -0.40 0.33 -1.68
N ASN A 90 -0.02 1.39 -0.96
CA ASN A 90 -0.90 2.51 -0.70
C ASN A 90 -1.37 3.21 -1.97
N THR A 91 -0.45 3.40 -2.92
CA THR A 91 -0.77 4.04 -4.20
C THR A 91 -1.75 3.19 -5.01
N ILE A 92 -1.53 1.88 -5.08
CA ILE A 92 -2.44 0.93 -5.74
C ILE A 92 -3.83 1.02 -5.11
N MET A 93 -3.93 0.87 -3.77
CA MET A 93 -5.21 0.87 -3.06
C MET A 93 -5.97 2.19 -3.18
N ALA A 94 -5.28 3.31 -3.29
CA ALA A 94 -5.90 4.60 -3.58
C ALA A 94 -6.33 4.71 -5.06
N ALA A 95 -5.46 4.31 -5.98
CA ALA A 95 -5.65 4.47 -7.42
C ALA A 95 -6.81 3.64 -7.98
N VAL A 96 -7.12 2.47 -7.41
CA VAL A 96 -8.24 1.63 -7.86
C VAL A 96 -9.60 2.32 -7.74
N LYS A 97 -9.71 3.36 -6.92
CA LYS A 97 -10.93 4.17 -6.76
C LYS A 97 -10.77 5.60 -7.29
N ALA A 98 -9.59 5.97 -7.80
CA ALA A 98 -9.36 7.29 -8.38
C ALA A 98 -10.09 7.43 -9.72
N GLU A 99 -10.57 8.62 -10.03
CA GLU A 99 -11.20 8.90 -11.31
C GLU A 99 -10.16 8.92 -12.43
N GLY A 100 -10.33 8.08 -13.45
CA GLY A 100 -9.46 8.00 -14.62
C GLY A 100 -8.31 7.01 -14.44
N ARG A 101 -7.23 7.22 -15.20
CA ARG A 101 -6.08 6.32 -15.26
C ARG A 101 -4.93 6.79 -14.39
N THR A 102 -4.35 5.87 -13.64
CA THR A 102 -3.09 6.05 -12.92
C THR A 102 -1.99 5.19 -13.53
N ILE A 103 -0.81 5.77 -13.72
CA ILE A 103 0.40 5.05 -14.11
C ILE A 103 1.40 5.22 -13.00
N ILE A 104 1.79 4.12 -12.35
CA ILE A 104 2.82 4.12 -11.30
C ILE A 104 4.11 3.62 -11.92
N ARG A 105 5.15 4.45 -11.94
CA ARG A 105 6.51 4.11 -12.37
C ARG A 105 7.41 3.94 -11.16
N ASN A 106 8.41 3.10 -11.30
CA ASN A 106 9.30 2.66 -10.21
C ASN A 106 8.53 1.99 -9.07
N ALA A 107 7.45 1.28 -9.42
CA ALA A 107 6.68 0.48 -8.49
C ALA A 107 7.49 -0.72 -7.99
N ALA A 108 7.30 -1.10 -6.74
CA ALA A 108 7.76 -2.38 -6.22
C ALA A 108 7.00 -3.53 -6.93
N SER A 109 7.66 -4.68 -7.12
CA SER A 109 7.10 -5.81 -7.88
C SER A 109 7.26 -7.17 -7.18
N GLU A 110 7.51 -7.15 -5.88
CA GLU A 110 7.63 -8.33 -5.04
C GLU A 110 6.35 -9.19 -5.08
N PRO A 111 6.45 -10.48 -4.74
CA PRO A 111 5.30 -11.41 -4.84
C PRO A 111 4.04 -10.92 -4.14
N HIS A 112 4.15 -10.30 -2.97
CA HIS A 112 2.98 -9.79 -2.23
C HIS A 112 2.34 -8.56 -2.89
N ILE A 113 3.11 -7.71 -3.61
CA ILE A 113 2.55 -6.62 -4.43
C ILE A 113 1.73 -7.22 -5.58
N GLN A 114 2.25 -8.26 -6.24
CA GLN A 114 1.55 -8.95 -7.31
C GLN A 114 0.26 -9.59 -6.80
N GLN A 115 0.30 -10.23 -5.61
CA GLN A 115 -0.88 -10.80 -4.97
C GLN A 115 -1.91 -9.73 -4.59
N LEU A 116 -1.49 -8.56 -4.08
CA LEU A 116 -2.39 -7.45 -3.83
C LEU A 116 -3.11 -7.01 -5.11
N CYS A 117 -2.37 -6.86 -6.22
CA CYS A 117 -2.96 -6.51 -7.50
C CYS A 117 -3.95 -7.58 -8.00
N GLN A 118 -3.59 -8.86 -7.88
CA GLN A 118 -4.45 -9.99 -8.26
C GLN A 118 -5.72 -10.04 -7.40
N PHE A 119 -5.58 -9.82 -6.08
CA PHE A 119 -6.70 -9.72 -5.17
C PHE A 119 -7.64 -8.57 -5.53
N LEU A 120 -7.11 -7.38 -5.78
CA LEU A 120 -7.93 -6.23 -6.17
C LEU A 120 -8.62 -6.45 -7.52
N ASN A 121 -7.93 -7.06 -8.50
CA ASN A 121 -8.54 -7.41 -9.78
C ASN A 121 -9.67 -8.45 -9.61
N LEU A 122 -9.50 -9.42 -8.71
CA LEU A 122 -10.57 -10.35 -8.36
C LEU A 122 -11.78 -9.62 -7.75
N LEU A 123 -11.56 -8.52 -7.03
CA LEU A 123 -12.62 -7.69 -6.49
C LEU A 123 -13.24 -6.70 -7.51
N GLY A 124 -12.75 -6.71 -8.76
CA GLY A 124 -13.29 -5.88 -9.85
C GLY A 124 -12.46 -4.64 -10.20
N ALA A 125 -11.23 -4.50 -9.69
CA ALA A 125 -10.30 -3.48 -10.15
C ALA A 125 -9.78 -3.78 -11.56
N ASP A 126 -9.19 -2.79 -12.23
CA ASP A 126 -8.53 -2.93 -13.54
C ASP A 126 -7.06 -2.52 -13.41
N ILE A 127 -6.22 -3.47 -13.00
CA ILE A 127 -4.78 -3.30 -12.82
C ILE A 127 -4.04 -4.14 -13.84
N LYS A 128 -3.15 -3.50 -14.62
CA LYS A 128 -2.36 -4.10 -15.70
C LYS A 128 -0.87 -4.04 -15.39
N ASN A 129 -0.07 -4.83 -16.11
CA ASN A 129 1.39 -4.94 -16.01
C ASN A 129 1.87 -5.44 -14.63
N ILE A 130 1.07 -6.28 -13.97
CA ILE A 130 1.41 -6.89 -12.69
C ILE A 130 2.75 -7.63 -12.80
N GLY A 131 3.64 -7.42 -11.83
CA GLY A 131 4.98 -7.98 -11.82
C GLY A 131 6.03 -7.15 -12.54
N SER A 132 5.66 -5.99 -13.09
CA SER A 132 6.62 -5.02 -13.63
C SER A 132 6.77 -3.81 -12.69
N ASN A 133 7.80 -3.00 -12.93
CA ASN A 133 8.00 -1.75 -12.20
C ASN A 133 7.11 -0.59 -12.70
N THR A 134 6.20 -0.87 -13.62
CA THR A 134 5.25 0.11 -14.16
C THR A 134 3.86 -0.49 -14.17
N LEU A 135 3.02 -0.05 -13.24
CA LEU A 135 1.62 -0.48 -13.13
C LEU A 135 0.71 0.53 -13.81
N ILE A 136 -0.34 0.03 -14.48
CA ILE A 136 -1.41 0.84 -15.07
C ILE A 136 -2.70 0.44 -14.38
N ILE A 137 -3.40 1.43 -13.82
CA ILE A 137 -4.62 1.22 -13.05
C ILE A 137 -5.70 2.12 -13.63
N ASP A 138 -6.76 1.53 -14.14
CA ASP A 138 -7.97 2.25 -14.52
C ASP A 138 -8.95 2.22 -13.35
N GLY A 139 -9.26 3.38 -12.79
CA GLY A 139 -10.09 3.49 -11.59
C GLY A 139 -11.52 3.03 -11.82
N VAL A 140 -12.09 2.36 -10.82
CA VAL A 140 -13.44 1.79 -10.87
C VAL A 140 -14.35 2.42 -9.82
N LYS A 141 -15.65 2.48 -10.12
CA LYS A 141 -16.65 3.06 -9.19
C LYS A 141 -16.87 2.17 -7.97
N GLU A 142 -16.89 0.87 -8.15
CA GLU A 142 -17.22 -0.10 -7.10
C GLU A 142 -16.31 -1.31 -7.17
N LEU A 143 -16.00 -1.87 -6.03
CA LEU A 143 -15.39 -3.17 -5.84
C LEU A 143 -16.42 -4.08 -5.18
N HIS A 144 -16.38 -5.36 -5.54
CA HIS A 144 -17.25 -6.39 -4.94
C HIS A 144 -16.48 -7.29 -3.98
N GLY A 145 -17.16 -8.19 -3.30
CA GLY A 145 -16.53 -9.23 -2.48
C GLY A 145 -16.00 -10.38 -3.33
N GLY A 146 -15.12 -11.19 -2.75
CA GLY A 146 -14.56 -12.37 -3.39
C GLY A 146 -13.80 -13.24 -2.42
N GLU A 147 -13.43 -14.44 -2.85
CA GLU A 147 -12.57 -15.36 -2.12
C GLU A 147 -11.17 -15.33 -2.73
N PHE A 148 -10.16 -15.19 -1.89
CA PHE A 148 -8.77 -15.14 -2.29
C PHE A 148 -7.89 -15.90 -1.30
N THR A 149 -7.02 -16.76 -1.80
CA THR A 149 -6.03 -17.46 -0.99
C THR A 149 -4.72 -16.69 -1.01
N ILE A 150 -4.29 -16.20 0.14
CA ILE A 150 -2.99 -15.54 0.29
C ILE A 150 -1.89 -16.60 0.19
N GLY A 151 -0.88 -16.33 -0.64
CA GLY A 151 0.30 -17.19 -0.78
C GLY A 151 1.24 -17.09 0.42
N PRO A 152 2.29 -17.92 0.44
CA PRO A 152 3.29 -17.89 1.51
C PRO A 152 4.07 -16.55 1.52
N ASP A 153 4.48 -16.13 2.70
CA ASP A 153 5.43 -15.03 2.85
C ASP A 153 6.82 -15.50 2.39
N TYR A 154 7.29 -14.93 1.28
CA TYR A 154 8.58 -15.34 0.70
C TYR A 154 9.77 -14.98 1.60
N LEU A 155 9.66 -13.97 2.48
CA LEU A 155 10.69 -13.60 3.44
C LEU A 155 10.83 -14.68 4.52
N GLU A 156 9.71 -15.21 5.01
CA GLU A 156 9.73 -16.36 5.93
C GLU A 156 10.32 -17.61 5.27
N VAL A 157 9.87 -17.91 4.04
CA VAL A 157 10.40 -19.05 3.27
C VAL A 157 11.92 -18.97 3.14
N ILE A 158 12.45 -17.81 2.71
CA ILE A 158 13.92 -17.61 2.55
C ILE A 158 14.64 -17.70 3.90
N SER A 159 14.02 -17.21 4.98
CA SER A 159 14.59 -17.30 6.33
C SER A 159 14.74 -18.75 6.79
N PHE A 160 13.73 -19.58 6.54
CA PHE A 160 13.80 -21.01 6.83
C PHE A 160 14.82 -21.74 5.93
N VAL A 161 14.89 -21.39 4.64
CA VAL A 161 15.93 -21.93 3.74
C VAL A 161 17.33 -21.58 4.28
N GLY A 162 17.55 -20.34 4.71
CA GLY A 162 18.79 -19.90 5.33
C GLY A 162 19.12 -20.69 6.59
N ALA A 163 18.13 -20.90 7.46
CA ALA A 163 18.30 -21.71 8.67
C ALA A 163 18.72 -23.15 8.33
N ALA A 164 18.06 -23.80 7.35
CA ALA A 164 18.43 -25.15 6.92
C ALA A 164 19.88 -25.22 6.38
N VAL A 165 20.29 -24.24 5.58
CA VAL A 165 21.64 -24.19 5.03
C VAL A 165 22.70 -24.09 6.12
N VAL A 166 22.54 -23.14 7.08
CA VAL A 166 23.56 -22.93 8.13
C VAL A 166 23.60 -24.06 9.17
N THR A 167 22.49 -24.73 9.40
CA THR A 167 22.42 -25.88 10.32
C THR A 167 22.67 -27.22 9.64
N ARG A 168 22.80 -27.25 8.31
CA ARG A 168 22.81 -28.48 7.50
C ARG A 168 21.60 -29.38 7.77
N GLY A 169 20.47 -28.75 8.08
CA GLY A 169 19.20 -29.41 8.35
C GLY A 169 18.36 -29.63 7.09
N GLU A 170 17.22 -30.24 7.27
CA GLU A 170 16.20 -30.46 6.24
C GLU A 170 14.92 -29.73 6.66
N ILE A 171 14.26 -29.09 5.69
CA ILE A 171 12.92 -28.50 5.86
C ILE A 171 12.01 -29.00 4.73
N ARG A 172 10.74 -29.12 5.04
CA ARG A 172 9.68 -29.51 4.11
C ARG A 172 8.55 -28.52 4.14
#